data_8eaa2706618c314cb03e7e436fac6421
#
_entry.id   8eaa2706618c314cb03e7e436fac6421
#
_cell.length_a   1.000
_cell.length_b   1.000
_cell.length_c   1.000
_cell.angle_alpha   90.00
_cell.angle_beta   90.00
_cell.angle_gamma   90.00
#
_symmetry.space_group_name_H-M   'P 1'
#
loop_
_entity.id
_entity.type
_entity.pdbx_description
1 polymer ?
#
loop_
_entity_poly.entity_id
_entity_poly.type
_entity_poly.pdbx_seq_one_letter_code
_entity_poly.pdbx_strand_id
1 'polypeptide(L)'
;MHQCQHCGKRTALERRDCVHCGYPQPADKPAARKDWELPSFVWLLIIVGGIAAFIGTIVGGIVLVSTVEGVASVGFLLIGFLAARVWSGERPQSPPAVRAIGLIFFALMGMSVDQPGNVLYNLPIGMLSCPADSSLNRSTSVSHPRAGRTVLRQDFTCVDPTGKQVGRVPVPHIIGVRFLEYIALGYLLIGLKYLRWRFSRKDESAQI
;
A
#
# COMPACT_ATOMS: atom_id res chain seq x y z
N MET A 1 29.65 10.51 -36.64
CA MET A 1 30.31 11.01 -37.85
C MET A 1 31.31 9.93 -38.29
N HIS A 2 31.24 9.46 -39.54
CA HIS A 2 32.24 8.55 -40.11
C HIS A 2 32.91 9.21 -41.30
N GLN A 3 34.08 8.72 -41.66
CA GLN A 3 34.87 9.24 -42.76
C GLN A 3 34.49 8.48 -44.03
N CYS A 4 34.14 9.19 -45.10
CA CYS A 4 33.79 8.58 -46.37
C CYS A 4 35.01 7.86 -46.96
N GLN A 5 34.87 6.57 -47.26
CA GLN A 5 35.99 5.75 -47.81
C GLN A 5 36.44 6.20 -49.20
N HIS A 6 35.60 6.92 -49.93
CA HIS A 6 35.91 7.36 -51.29
C HIS A 6 36.55 8.76 -51.36
N CYS A 7 36.05 9.74 -50.60
CA CYS A 7 36.54 11.11 -50.63
C CYS A 7 37.26 11.60 -49.36
N GLY A 8 37.33 10.78 -48.32
CA GLY A 8 37.98 11.10 -47.03
C GLY A 8 37.31 12.16 -46.16
N LYS A 9 36.20 12.76 -46.62
CA LYS A 9 35.51 13.81 -45.86
C LYS A 9 34.53 13.22 -44.82
N ARG A 10 34.34 13.92 -43.72
CA ARG A 10 33.42 13.51 -42.62
C ARG A 10 31.95 13.73 -43.03
N THR A 11 31.12 12.69 -42.90
CA THR A 11 29.69 12.72 -43.18
C THR A 11 28.86 12.35 -41.91
N ALA A 12 27.60 12.80 -41.85
CA ALA A 12 26.70 12.42 -40.80
C ALA A 12 26.29 10.94 -40.97
N LEU A 13 26.14 10.21 -39.82
CA LEU A 13 25.79 8.79 -39.78
C LEU A 13 24.40 8.45 -40.35
N GLU A 14 23.50 9.43 -40.46
CA GLU A 14 22.11 9.20 -40.83
C GLU A 14 21.85 9.11 -42.34
N ARG A 15 22.81 9.48 -43.18
CA ARG A 15 22.63 9.47 -44.64
C ARG A 15 23.32 8.29 -45.29
N ARG A 16 22.58 7.59 -46.16
CA ARG A 16 23.08 6.44 -46.93
C ARG A 16 24.13 6.81 -47.97
N ASP A 17 24.13 8.09 -48.40
CA ASP A 17 25.04 8.58 -49.41
C ASP A 17 25.92 9.71 -48.88
N CYS A 18 27.17 9.76 -49.33
CA CYS A 18 28.10 10.82 -48.96
C CYS A 18 27.63 12.15 -49.56
N VAL A 19 27.44 13.18 -48.71
CA VAL A 19 26.97 14.52 -49.12
C VAL A 19 27.95 15.22 -50.06
N HIS A 20 29.24 14.80 -50.06
CA HIS A 20 30.29 15.44 -50.81
C HIS A 20 30.58 14.78 -52.16
N CYS A 21 30.37 13.47 -52.31
CA CYS A 21 30.70 12.75 -53.55
C CYS A 21 29.58 11.81 -54.04
N GLY A 22 28.45 11.75 -53.36
CA GLY A 22 27.32 10.87 -53.74
C GLY A 22 27.58 9.37 -53.60
N TYR A 23 28.75 8.98 -53.07
CA TYR A 23 29.10 7.56 -52.98
C TYR A 23 28.28 6.87 -51.88
N PRO A 24 27.60 5.73 -52.19
CA PRO A 24 26.80 5.03 -51.21
C PRO A 24 27.71 4.50 -50.09
N GLN A 25 27.34 4.82 -48.84
CA GLN A 25 28.04 4.32 -47.66
C GLN A 25 27.51 2.92 -47.33
N PRO A 26 28.43 1.97 -46.98
CA PRO A 26 27.96 0.68 -46.50
C PRO A 26 27.08 0.93 -45.25
N ALA A 27 25.85 0.45 -45.33
CA ALA A 27 24.95 0.51 -44.15
C ALA A 27 25.67 -0.19 -43.00
N ASP A 28 25.97 0.58 -41.95
CA ASP A 28 26.46 -0.03 -40.70
C ASP A 28 25.51 -1.17 -40.35
N LYS A 29 25.99 -2.42 -40.48
CA LYS A 29 25.21 -3.56 -40.01
C LYS A 29 24.91 -3.27 -38.54
N PRO A 30 23.63 -3.20 -38.16
CA PRO A 30 23.28 -2.99 -36.76
C PRO A 30 24.10 -4.03 -35.99
N ALA A 31 24.88 -3.55 -35.01
CA ALA A 31 25.71 -4.43 -34.18
C ALA A 31 24.81 -5.58 -33.73
N ALA A 32 25.15 -6.81 -34.15
CA ALA A 32 24.33 -7.98 -33.86
C ALA A 32 24.07 -7.98 -32.38
N ARG A 33 22.83 -7.69 -32.00
CA ARG A 33 22.38 -7.78 -30.62
C ARG A 33 22.69 -9.21 -30.22
N LYS A 34 23.65 -9.36 -29.33
CA LYS A 34 23.99 -10.67 -28.78
C LYS A 34 22.77 -11.09 -27.97
N ASP A 35 21.87 -11.79 -28.63
CA ASP A 35 20.67 -12.33 -27.98
C ASP A 35 21.19 -13.30 -26.91
N TRP A 36 21.08 -12.87 -25.68
CA TRP A 36 21.32 -13.71 -24.51
C TRP A 36 20.16 -14.71 -24.44
N GLU A 37 20.25 -15.74 -25.27
CA GLU A 37 19.37 -16.89 -25.18
C GLU A 37 19.74 -17.62 -23.89
N LEU A 38 19.04 -17.25 -22.80
CA LEU A 38 19.07 -18.03 -21.56
C LEU A 38 18.60 -19.46 -21.90
N PRO A 39 19.33 -20.51 -21.51
CA PRO A 39 18.92 -21.87 -21.77
C PRO A 39 17.52 -22.11 -21.19
N SER A 40 16.68 -22.85 -21.92
CA SER A 40 15.25 -23.07 -21.56
C SER A 40 15.04 -23.56 -20.14
N PHE A 41 16.00 -24.27 -19.58
CA PHE A 41 16.02 -24.71 -18.20
C PHE A 41 16.05 -23.52 -17.20
N VAL A 42 16.78 -22.45 -17.49
CA VAL A 42 16.84 -21.25 -16.63
C VAL A 42 15.49 -20.54 -16.62
N TRP A 43 14.82 -20.45 -17.77
CA TRP A 43 13.46 -19.92 -17.84
C TRP A 43 12.46 -20.72 -17.00
N LEU A 44 12.56 -22.04 -17.06
CA LEU A 44 11.72 -22.93 -16.24
C LEU A 44 11.97 -22.69 -14.75
N LEU A 45 13.22 -22.56 -14.31
CA LEU A 45 13.56 -22.23 -12.92
C LEU A 45 13.03 -20.87 -12.49
N ILE A 46 13.11 -19.85 -13.34
CA ILE A 46 12.58 -18.51 -13.04
C ILE A 46 11.06 -18.58 -12.90
N ILE A 47 10.36 -19.27 -13.78
CA ILE A 47 8.89 -19.38 -13.72
C ILE A 47 8.45 -20.17 -12.48
N VAL A 48 9.01 -21.35 -12.26
CA VAL A 48 8.65 -22.20 -11.10
C VAL A 48 9.05 -21.53 -9.80
N GLY A 49 10.24 -20.95 -9.72
CA GLY A 49 10.69 -20.19 -8.56
C GLY A 49 9.84 -18.94 -8.31
N GLY A 50 9.45 -18.22 -9.35
CA GLY A 50 8.54 -17.08 -9.27
C GLY A 50 7.16 -17.45 -8.75
N ILE A 51 6.59 -18.55 -9.26
CA ILE A 51 5.29 -19.06 -8.78
C ILE A 51 5.38 -19.51 -7.30
N ALA A 52 6.43 -20.24 -6.94
CA ALA A 52 6.64 -20.69 -5.57
C ALA A 52 6.82 -19.51 -4.60
N ALA A 53 7.60 -18.50 -4.98
CA ALA A 53 7.78 -17.28 -4.20
C ALA A 53 6.47 -16.50 -4.06
N PHE A 54 5.66 -16.41 -5.12
CA PHE A 54 4.36 -15.74 -5.09
C PHE A 54 3.38 -16.46 -4.15
N ILE A 55 3.26 -17.78 -4.26
CA ILE A 55 2.41 -18.60 -3.36
C ILE A 55 2.91 -18.48 -1.92
N GLY A 56 4.22 -18.59 -1.70
CA GLY A 56 4.84 -18.45 -0.38
C GLY A 56 4.56 -17.08 0.25
N THR A 57 4.59 -16.01 -0.54
CA THR A 57 4.26 -14.66 -0.07
C THR A 57 2.78 -14.54 0.34
N ILE A 58 1.87 -15.11 -0.46
CA ILE A 58 0.43 -15.10 -0.13
C ILE A 58 0.17 -15.89 1.15
N VAL A 59 0.65 -17.14 1.21
CA VAL A 59 0.44 -18.01 2.37
C VAL A 59 1.09 -17.41 3.62
N GLY A 60 2.33 -16.95 3.52
CA GLY A 60 3.04 -16.28 4.61
C GLY A 60 2.33 -15.01 5.08
N GLY A 61 1.80 -14.21 4.15
CA GLY A 61 0.97 -13.05 4.45
C GLY A 61 -0.30 -13.39 5.20
N ILE A 62 -1.03 -14.43 4.76
CA ILE A 62 -2.26 -14.90 5.44
C ILE A 62 -1.92 -15.39 6.86
N VAL A 63 -0.87 -16.19 7.01
CA VAL A 63 -0.43 -16.69 8.33
C VAL A 63 -0.03 -15.52 9.22
N LEU A 64 0.73 -14.55 8.72
CA LEU A 64 1.15 -13.38 9.48
C LEU A 64 -0.06 -12.56 9.96
N VAL A 65 -1.00 -12.29 9.06
CA VAL A 65 -2.23 -11.54 9.38
C VAL A 65 -3.11 -12.29 10.38
N SER A 66 -3.15 -13.63 10.32
CA SER A 66 -3.97 -14.44 11.23
C SER A 66 -3.32 -14.67 12.61
N THR A 67 -1.99 -14.62 12.69
CA THR A 67 -1.26 -14.93 13.93
C THR A 67 -0.84 -13.69 14.72
N VAL A 68 -0.58 -12.58 14.04
CA VAL A 68 -0.11 -11.32 14.67
C VAL A 68 -1.22 -10.28 14.62
N GLU A 69 -1.76 -9.96 15.79
CA GLU A 69 -2.81 -8.93 15.94
C GLU A 69 -2.29 -7.56 15.47
N GLY A 70 -3.10 -6.85 14.70
CA GLY A 70 -2.77 -5.51 14.19
C GLY A 70 -2.00 -5.47 12.86
N VAL A 71 -1.42 -6.57 12.38
CA VAL A 71 -0.69 -6.59 11.10
C VAL A 71 -1.61 -6.26 9.93
N ALA A 72 -2.85 -6.76 9.95
CA ALA A 72 -3.84 -6.45 8.90
C ALA A 72 -4.13 -4.94 8.83
N SER A 73 -4.31 -4.30 9.97
CA SER A 73 -4.59 -2.85 10.06
C SER A 73 -3.40 -2.01 9.60
N VAL A 74 -2.18 -2.37 10.03
CA VAL A 74 -0.95 -1.70 9.57
C VAL A 74 -0.76 -1.90 8.07
N GLY A 75 -0.96 -3.12 7.57
CA GLY A 75 -0.90 -3.42 6.13
C GLY A 75 -1.92 -2.59 5.33
N PHE A 76 -3.16 -2.49 5.82
CA PHE A 76 -4.19 -1.67 5.20
C PHE A 76 -3.81 -0.18 5.17
N LEU A 77 -3.26 0.36 6.26
CA LEU A 77 -2.78 1.74 6.32
C LEU A 77 -1.65 1.99 5.31
N LEU A 78 -0.70 1.05 5.20
CA LEU A 78 0.38 1.13 4.21
C LEU A 78 -0.16 1.08 2.78
N ILE A 79 -1.08 0.17 2.48
CA ILE A 79 -1.72 0.06 1.17
C ILE A 79 -2.51 1.35 0.87
N GLY A 80 -3.28 1.85 1.82
CA GLY A 80 -4.01 3.12 1.70
C GLY A 80 -3.07 4.30 1.43
N PHE A 81 -1.94 4.37 2.12
CA PHE A 81 -0.92 5.39 1.92
C PHE A 81 -0.27 5.29 0.53
N LEU A 82 0.09 4.08 0.09
CA LEU A 82 0.67 3.84 -1.23
C LEU A 82 -0.35 4.13 -2.35
N ALA A 83 -1.58 3.67 -2.21
CA ALA A 83 -2.65 3.96 -3.15
C ALA A 83 -2.93 5.47 -3.25
N ALA A 84 -2.99 6.17 -2.13
CA ALA A 84 -3.10 7.62 -2.11
C ALA A 84 -1.91 8.32 -2.78
N ARG A 85 -0.72 7.72 -2.74
CA ARG A 85 0.47 8.22 -3.42
C ARG A 85 0.41 8.02 -4.95
N VAL A 86 -0.06 6.86 -5.40
CA VAL A 86 -0.17 6.51 -6.83
C VAL A 86 -1.34 7.23 -7.49
N TRP A 87 -2.50 7.27 -6.83
CA TRP A 87 -3.73 7.82 -7.40
C TRP A 87 -3.76 9.34 -7.43
N SER A 88 -2.93 9.95 -6.67
CA SER A 88 -2.89 11.40 -6.55
C SER A 88 -1.80 12.03 -7.38
N GLY A 89 -1.57 11.55 -8.62
CA GLY A 89 -0.65 12.22 -9.55
C GLY A 89 -0.50 13.73 -9.25
N GLU A 90 0.45 14.43 -9.69
CA GLU A 90 0.91 15.77 -9.29
C GLU A 90 -0.14 16.88 -9.03
N ARG A 91 -1.45 16.61 -9.22
CA ARG A 91 -2.52 17.60 -9.05
C ARG A 91 -3.49 17.24 -7.93
N PRO A 92 -3.52 18.02 -6.82
CA PRO A 92 -4.49 17.82 -5.72
C PRO A 92 -5.89 18.39 -6.05
N GLN A 93 -6.38 18.24 -7.29
CA GLN A 93 -7.60 18.89 -7.77
C GLN A 93 -8.84 17.97 -7.82
N SER A 94 -8.83 16.84 -7.07
CA SER A 94 -10.07 16.07 -6.97
C SER A 94 -11.16 16.87 -6.27
N PRO A 95 -12.41 16.86 -6.79
CA PRO A 95 -13.55 17.53 -6.16
C PRO A 95 -13.69 17.13 -4.69
N PRO A 96 -14.15 18.03 -3.80
CA PRO A 96 -14.28 17.73 -2.37
C PRO A 96 -15.19 16.52 -2.11
N ALA A 97 -16.22 16.33 -2.93
CA ALA A 97 -17.11 15.16 -2.86
C ALA A 97 -16.35 13.83 -3.09
N VAL A 98 -15.48 13.77 -4.07
CA VAL A 98 -14.68 12.55 -4.36
C VAL A 98 -13.74 12.23 -3.21
N ARG A 99 -13.16 13.25 -2.56
CA ARG A 99 -12.32 13.05 -1.37
C ARG A 99 -13.14 12.53 -0.19
N ALA A 100 -14.32 13.07 0.04
CA ALA A 100 -15.21 12.63 1.12
C ALA A 100 -15.64 11.16 0.91
N ILE A 101 -16.06 10.80 -0.31
CA ILE A 101 -16.44 9.42 -0.65
C ILE A 101 -15.25 8.48 -0.46
N GLY A 102 -14.07 8.85 -0.95
CA GLY A 102 -12.85 8.05 -0.77
C GLY A 102 -12.48 7.85 0.71
N LEU A 103 -12.66 8.88 1.54
CA LEU A 103 -12.40 8.82 2.97
C LEU A 103 -13.38 7.89 3.69
N ILE A 104 -14.69 7.99 3.38
CA ILE A 104 -15.72 7.10 3.93
C ILE A 104 -15.43 5.66 3.52
N PHE A 105 -15.11 5.42 2.26
CA PHE A 105 -14.74 4.09 1.78
C PHE A 105 -13.50 3.54 2.50
N PHE A 106 -12.47 4.36 2.67
CA PHE A 106 -11.28 4.00 3.43
C PHE A 106 -11.60 3.61 4.88
N ALA A 107 -12.46 4.39 5.55
CA ALA A 107 -12.88 4.12 6.91
C ALA A 107 -13.67 2.80 7.03
N LEU A 108 -14.60 2.56 6.10
CA LEU A 108 -15.39 1.33 6.07
C LEU A 108 -14.52 0.10 5.81
N MET A 109 -13.59 0.19 4.86
CA MET A 109 -12.65 -0.87 4.57
C MET A 109 -11.70 -1.12 5.75
N GLY A 110 -11.20 -0.06 6.39
CA GLY A 110 -10.37 -0.16 7.58
C GLY A 110 -11.04 -0.92 8.72
N MET A 111 -12.29 -0.56 9.02
CA MET A 111 -13.09 -1.26 10.02
C MET A 111 -13.31 -2.75 9.69
N SER A 112 -13.48 -3.08 8.39
CA SER A 112 -13.73 -4.46 7.95
C SER A 112 -12.49 -5.35 8.07
N VAL A 113 -11.30 -4.77 7.92
CA VAL A 113 -10.00 -5.46 8.01
C VAL A 113 -9.46 -5.46 9.43
N ASP A 114 -9.95 -4.54 10.26
CA ASP A 114 -9.47 -4.39 11.63
C ASP A 114 -9.75 -5.64 12.47
N GLN A 115 -8.68 -6.12 13.11
CA GLN A 115 -8.78 -7.26 14.01
C GLN A 115 -9.18 -6.78 15.40
N PRO A 116 -10.17 -7.43 16.05
CA PRO A 116 -10.66 -7.02 17.35
C PRO A 116 -9.62 -6.98 18.48
N GLY A 117 -8.48 -7.67 18.31
CA GLY A 117 -7.37 -7.71 19.28
C GLY A 117 -6.37 -6.58 19.15
N ASN A 118 -6.51 -5.69 18.18
CA ASN A 118 -5.54 -4.65 17.93
C ASN A 118 -5.50 -3.62 19.08
N VAL A 119 -4.42 -3.66 19.88
CA VAL A 119 -4.21 -2.78 21.04
C VAL A 119 -4.20 -1.31 20.62
N LEU A 120 -3.63 -0.98 19.47
CA LEU A 120 -3.51 0.39 18.98
C LEU A 120 -4.89 1.04 18.81
N TYR A 121 -5.85 0.31 18.25
CA TYR A 121 -7.22 0.80 18.02
C TYR A 121 -8.14 0.63 19.24
N ASN A 122 -7.80 -0.25 20.17
CA ASN A 122 -8.55 -0.43 21.39
C ASN A 122 -8.20 0.62 22.47
N LEU A 123 -7.01 1.24 22.38
CA LEU A 123 -6.56 2.26 23.33
C LEU A 123 -7.53 3.46 23.40
N PRO A 124 -7.91 4.12 22.28
CA PRO A 124 -8.88 5.21 22.32
C PRO A 124 -10.25 4.77 22.83
N ILE A 125 -10.71 3.56 22.49
CA ILE A 125 -11.98 3.03 23.01
C ILE A 125 -11.91 2.89 24.53
N GLY A 126 -10.81 2.35 25.06
CA GLY A 126 -10.59 2.25 26.49
C GLY A 126 -10.62 3.62 27.18
N MET A 127 -9.90 4.60 26.63
CA MET A 127 -9.85 5.96 27.18
C MET A 127 -11.18 6.70 27.14
N LEU A 128 -12.01 6.47 26.10
CA LEU A 128 -13.29 7.18 25.93
C LEU A 128 -14.45 6.49 26.63
N SER A 129 -14.37 5.17 26.83
CA SER A 129 -15.53 4.37 27.25
C SER A 129 -15.39 3.74 28.63
N CYS A 130 -14.16 3.59 29.11
CA CYS A 130 -13.91 2.99 30.40
C CYS A 130 -13.69 4.07 31.48
N PRO A 131 -14.11 3.82 32.75
CA PRO A 131 -13.79 4.69 33.90
C PRO A 131 -12.28 4.84 34.09
N ALA A 132 -11.86 5.93 34.75
CA ALA A 132 -10.49 6.13 35.18
C ALA A 132 -10.01 4.90 35.97
N ASP A 133 -8.75 4.52 35.76
CA ASP A 133 -8.10 3.37 36.38
C ASP A 133 -8.63 1.98 35.95
N SER A 134 -9.41 1.90 34.88
CA SER A 134 -9.84 0.62 34.30
C SER A 134 -9.30 0.43 32.87
N SER A 135 -9.09 -0.81 32.49
CA SER A 135 -8.63 -1.20 31.15
C SER A 135 -9.72 -1.90 30.36
N LEU A 136 -9.72 -1.69 29.05
CA LEU A 136 -10.62 -2.42 28.16
C LEU A 136 -10.14 -3.85 28.00
N ASN A 137 -10.96 -4.82 28.40
CA ASN A 137 -10.73 -6.25 28.21
C ASN A 137 -11.69 -6.80 27.16
N ARG A 138 -11.17 -7.59 26.24
CA ARG A 138 -11.93 -8.31 25.24
C ARG A 138 -12.05 -9.78 25.62
N SER A 139 -13.26 -10.25 25.71
CA SER A 139 -13.54 -11.69 25.79
C SER A 139 -14.17 -12.18 24.48
N THR A 140 -13.70 -13.31 23.98
CA THR A 140 -14.25 -13.97 22.81
C THR A 140 -14.89 -15.27 23.23
N SER A 141 -16.20 -15.38 23.03
CA SER A 141 -16.94 -16.62 23.28
C SER A 141 -17.33 -17.27 21.96
N VAL A 142 -17.04 -18.56 21.85
CA VAL A 142 -17.46 -19.39 20.70
C VAL A 142 -18.65 -20.21 21.15
N SER A 143 -19.76 -20.07 20.48
CA SER A 143 -20.95 -20.86 20.75
C SER A 143 -21.36 -21.65 19.51
N HIS A 144 -21.84 -22.88 19.71
CA HIS A 144 -22.35 -23.78 18.67
C HIS A 144 -23.87 -24.01 18.88
N PRO A 145 -24.70 -22.99 18.56
CA PRO A 145 -26.15 -23.08 18.84
C PRO A 145 -26.85 -24.19 18.04
N ARG A 146 -26.27 -24.65 16.91
CA ARG A 146 -26.76 -25.73 16.09
C ARG A 146 -25.59 -26.45 15.42
N ALA A 147 -25.79 -27.73 15.05
CA ALA A 147 -24.81 -28.48 14.30
C ALA A 147 -24.42 -27.74 13.00
N GLY A 148 -23.11 -27.53 12.79
CA GLY A 148 -22.57 -26.83 11.64
C GLY A 148 -22.62 -25.29 11.69
N ARG A 149 -23.15 -24.68 12.77
CA ARG A 149 -23.15 -23.22 12.95
C ARG A 149 -22.30 -22.80 14.14
N THR A 150 -21.21 -22.15 13.85
CA THR A 150 -20.34 -21.53 14.86
C THR A 150 -20.66 -20.04 14.91
N VAL A 151 -21.00 -19.53 16.09
CA VAL A 151 -21.20 -18.10 16.35
C VAL A 151 -20.07 -17.60 17.24
N LEU A 152 -19.32 -16.67 16.73
CA LEU A 152 -18.26 -15.98 17.43
C LEU A 152 -18.85 -14.70 18.02
N ARG A 153 -18.90 -14.60 19.33
CA ARG A 153 -19.36 -13.41 20.04
C ARG A 153 -18.19 -12.75 20.73
N GLN A 154 -18.02 -11.47 20.48
CA GLN A 154 -17.02 -10.64 21.14
C GLN A 154 -17.73 -9.70 22.12
N ASP A 155 -17.30 -9.75 23.37
CA ASP A 155 -17.77 -8.88 24.41
C ASP A 155 -16.60 -7.99 24.89
N PHE A 156 -16.86 -6.70 24.98
CA PHE A 156 -15.88 -5.70 25.43
C PHE A 156 -16.31 -5.19 26.79
N THR A 157 -15.44 -5.37 27.78
CA THR A 157 -15.71 -5.03 29.18
C THR A 157 -14.58 -4.19 29.73
N CYS A 158 -14.92 -3.20 30.58
CA CYS A 158 -13.94 -2.46 31.34
C CYS A 158 -13.64 -3.22 32.64
N VAL A 159 -12.37 -3.43 32.92
CA VAL A 159 -11.90 -4.21 34.07
C VAL A 159 -11.00 -3.33 34.90
N ASP A 160 -11.20 -3.30 36.20
CA ASP A 160 -10.36 -2.59 37.15
C ASP A 160 -9.03 -3.32 37.39
N PRO A 161 -8.05 -2.74 38.09
CA PRO A 161 -6.77 -3.38 38.40
C PRO A 161 -6.89 -4.68 39.23
N THR A 162 -8.05 -4.89 39.88
CA THR A 162 -8.32 -6.12 40.66
C THR A 162 -8.90 -7.24 39.80
N GLY A 163 -9.16 -6.98 38.52
CA GLY A 163 -9.75 -7.95 37.58
C GLY A 163 -11.29 -7.99 37.61
N LYS A 164 -11.92 -7.08 38.38
CA LYS A 164 -13.39 -7.01 38.45
C LYS A 164 -13.94 -6.20 37.29
N GLN A 165 -15.00 -6.72 36.66
CA GLN A 165 -15.73 -6.00 35.61
C GLN A 165 -16.48 -4.80 36.19
N VAL A 166 -16.15 -3.58 35.74
CA VAL A 166 -16.76 -2.33 36.17
C VAL A 166 -17.70 -1.73 35.11
N GLY A 167 -17.68 -2.24 33.88
CA GLY A 167 -18.55 -1.76 32.82
C GLY A 167 -18.54 -2.65 31.59
N ARG A 168 -19.50 -2.42 30.69
CA ARG A 168 -19.56 -3.09 29.37
C ARG A 168 -19.70 -2.03 28.27
N VAL A 169 -18.91 -2.15 27.23
CA VAL A 169 -18.95 -1.23 26.10
C VAL A 169 -19.81 -1.84 24.99
N PRO A 170 -20.90 -1.16 24.57
CA PRO A 170 -21.77 -1.69 23.52
C PRO A 170 -21.06 -1.69 22.16
N VAL A 171 -21.27 -2.74 21.37
CA VAL A 171 -20.66 -2.91 20.04
C VAL A 171 -20.86 -1.73 19.10
N PRO A 172 -22.05 -1.10 19.01
CA PRO A 172 -22.24 0.09 18.16
C PRO A 172 -21.32 1.26 18.53
N HIS A 173 -21.03 1.44 19.82
CA HIS A 173 -20.11 2.48 20.28
C HIS A 173 -18.68 2.22 19.79
N ILE A 174 -18.24 0.95 19.88
CA ILE A 174 -16.92 0.52 19.38
C ILE A 174 -16.80 0.77 17.88
N ILE A 175 -17.81 0.39 17.10
CA ILE A 175 -17.85 0.61 15.66
C ILE A 175 -17.79 2.11 15.35
N GLY A 176 -18.55 2.94 16.09
CA GLY A 176 -18.54 4.39 15.90
C GLY A 176 -17.18 5.03 16.17
N VAL A 177 -16.54 4.67 17.30
CA VAL A 177 -15.20 5.19 17.64
C VAL A 177 -14.18 4.77 16.58
N ARG A 178 -14.16 3.51 16.18
CA ARG A 178 -13.25 3.00 15.13
C ARG A 178 -13.47 3.70 13.78
N PHE A 179 -14.71 3.92 13.41
CA PHE A 179 -15.01 4.68 12.20
C PHE A 179 -14.40 6.08 12.24
N LEU A 180 -14.52 6.77 13.37
CA LEU A 180 -13.94 8.10 13.57
C LEU A 180 -12.39 8.06 13.57
N GLU A 181 -11.78 7.03 14.13
CA GLU A 181 -10.33 6.82 14.09
C GLU A 181 -9.82 6.70 12.65
N TYR A 182 -10.47 5.88 11.81
CA TYR A 182 -10.10 5.75 10.40
C TYR A 182 -10.35 7.03 9.60
N ILE A 183 -11.39 7.78 9.92
CA ILE A 183 -11.63 9.10 9.33
C ILE A 183 -10.49 10.07 9.72
N ALA A 184 -10.11 10.11 10.99
CA ALA A 184 -9.01 10.94 11.46
C ALA A 184 -7.67 10.58 10.82
N LEU A 185 -7.37 9.28 10.72
CA LEU A 185 -6.20 8.76 10.00
C LEU A 185 -6.21 9.15 8.52
N GLY A 186 -7.34 9.05 7.85
CA GLY A 186 -7.49 9.47 6.47
C GLY A 186 -7.20 10.96 6.28
N TYR A 187 -7.72 11.82 7.15
CA TYR A 187 -7.41 13.26 7.13
C TYR A 187 -5.94 13.53 7.43
N LEU A 188 -5.33 12.80 8.37
CA LEU A 188 -3.90 12.88 8.66
C LEU A 188 -3.06 12.58 7.42
N LEU A 189 -3.37 11.49 6.71
CA LEU A 189 -2.68 11.11 5.48
C LEU A 189 -2.81 12.18 4.38
N ILE A 190 -4.01 12.75 4.22
CA ILE A 190 -4.25 13.85 3.28
C ILE A 190 -3.43 15.09 3.68
N GLY A 191 -3.40 15.43 4.97
CA GLY A 191 -2.65 16.54 5.52
C GLY A 191 -1.14 16.39 5.32
N LEU A 192 -0.59 15.21 5.61
CA LEU A 192 0.82 14.89 5.39
C LEU A 192 1.22 15.03 3.92
N LYS A 193 0.34 14.57 3.01
CA LYS A 193 0.55 14.74 1.58
C LYS A 193 0.57 16.22 1.17
N TYR A 194 -0.38 17.01 1.66
CA TYR A 194 -0.44 18.45 1.38
C TYR A 194 0.82 19.18 1.89
N LEU A 195 1.27 18.86 3.10
CA LEU A 195 2.50 19.42 3.67
C LEU A 195 3.71 19.06 2.81
N ARG A 196 3.87 17.79 2.42
CA ARG A 196 4.97 17.36 1.55
C ARG A 196 4.98 18.12 0.22
N TRP A 197 3.82 18.28 -0.42
CA TRP A 197 3.70 19.05 -1.66
C TRP A 197 4.10 20.53 -1.48
N ARG A 198 3.70 21.12 -0.34
CA ARG A 198 4.05 22.51 -0.02
C ARG A 198 5.55 22.71 0.18
N PHE A 199 6.22 21.75 0.82
CA PHE A 199 7.67 21.82 1.03
C PHE A 199 8.44 21.60 -0.28
N SER A 200 8.04 20.64 -1.10
CA SER A 200 8.67 20.38 -2.40
C SER A 200 8.67 21.60 -3.34
N ARG A 201 7.59 22.41 -3.33
CA ARG A 201 7.52 23.65 -4.12
C ARG A 201 8.45 24.76 -3.62
N LYS A 202 8.75 24.80 -2.32
CA LYS A 202 9.66 25.80 -1.78
C LYS A 202 11.10 25.59 -2.26
N ASP A 203 11.52 24.33 -2.39
CA ASP A 203 12.87 24.00 -2.83
C ASP A 203 13.08 24.38 -4.31
N GLU A 204 12.04 24.25 -5.14
CA GLU A 204 12.09 24.62 -6.56
C GLU A 204 12.17 26.14 -6.78
N SER A 205 11.49 26.93 -5.92
CA SER A 205 11.55 28.40 -5.99
C SER A 205 12.83 29.01 -5.40
N ALA A 206 13.63 28.24 -4.66
CA ALA A 206 14.91 28.69 -4.11
C ALA A 206 16.10 28.44 -5.06
N GLN A 207 15.87 27.74 -6.19
CA GLN A 207 16.89 27.42 -7.21
C GLN A 207 16.83 28.35 -8.45
N ILE A 208 15.90 29.32 -8.48
CA ILE A 208 15.80 30.35 -9.52
C ILE A 208 16.35 31.67 -8.97
#